data_fdc3b2e933ceb744b1522335315b1a00
#
_entry.id   fdc3b2e933ceb744b1522335315b1a00
#
_cell.length_a   1.000
_cell.length_b   1.000
_cell.length_c   1.000
_cell.angle_alpha   90.00
_cell.angle_beta   90.00
_cell.angle_gamma   90.00
#
_symmetry.space_group_name_H-M   'P 1'
#
loop_
_entity.id
_entity.type
_entity.pdbx_description
1 polymer ?
#
loop_
_entity_poly.entity_id
_entity_poly.type
_entity_poly.pdbx_seq_one_letter_code
_entity_poly.pdbx_strand_id
1 'polypeptide(L)'
;MLTIAQWTQFVSKHSRNLMKMYDKISFFAKSIVLLSLFFFQQNTALAESTPNIYTTEQLTALVQQWLEHEQQQEAQAERQWQVQSLDARIGSKACLHPPELSLPAQLRNRQATVQIRCEAPTPWQLYVPARFSDIIEAVVARQNLRPGTPLTADMLQIEQRERRLLRGTIVTDPQQIIGARNRRSISLGQIVSLEDLCLVCRGDIVTINVNHATLNVSATGIAEQDGSLGDLIRIRNRQSNQLIEAQVTAVNEVQVRY
;
A
#
# COMPACT_ATOMS: atom_id res chain seq x y z
N MET A 1 -65.27 -60.69 25.25
CA MET A 1 -65.64 -60.26 23.88
C MET A 1 -66.60 -59.13 23.97
N LEU A 2 -66.10 -57.90 23.72
CA LEU A 2 -66.92 -56.67 23.69
C LEU A 2 -67.66 -56.64 22.34
N THR A 3 -68.94 -56.39 22.35
CA THR A 3 -69.79 -56.38 21.16
C THR A 3 -69.50 -55.17 20.28
N ILE A 4 -69.65 -55.32 18.98
CA ILE A 4 -69.40 -54.29 17.95
C ILE A 4 -70.08 -52.94 18.25
N ALA A 5 -71.20 -52.98 18.94
CA ALA A 5 -71.92 -51.76 19.36
C ALA A 5 -71.19 -50.89 20.43
N GLN A 6 -70.38 -51.53 21.27
CA GLN A 6 -69.57 -50.77 22.28
C GLN A 6 -68.35 -50.10 21.67
N TRP A 7 -67.79 -50.69 20.61
CA TRP A 7 -66.66 -50.10 19.87
C TRP A 7 -67.07 -48.89 19.08
N THR A 8 -68.22 -48.85 18.47
CA THR A 8 -68.70 -47.67 17.70
C THR A 8 -69.01 -46.49 18.58
N GLN A 9 -69.48 -46.69 19.80
CA GLN A 9 -69.72 -45.61 20.75
C GLN A 9 -68.43 -45.03 21.32
N PHE A 10 -67.40 -45.87 21.52
CA PHE A 10 -66.11 -45.42 22.01
C PHE A 10 -65.39 -44.59 20.97
N VAL A 11 -65.35 -44.95 19.70
CA VAL A 11 -64.74 -44.21 18.59
C VAL A 11 -65.45 -42.88 18.34
N SER A 12 -66.82 -42.85 18.39
CA SER A 12 -67.59 -41.64 18.20
C SER A 12 -67.39 -40.59 19.32
N LYS A 13 -67.17 -41.04 20.55
CA LYS A 13 -66.93 -40.18 21.69
C LYS A 13 -65.52 -39.58 21.68
N HIS A 14 -64.54 -40.38 21.20
CA HIS A 14 -63.16 -39.93 21.08
C HIS A 14 -62.95 -38.91 19.91
N SER A 15 -63.61 -39.16 18.79
CA SER A 15 -63.60 -38.29 17.61
C SER A 15 -64.18 -36.88 17.92
N ARG A 16 -65.28 -36.80 18.71
CA ARG A 16 -65.88 -35.51 19.10
C ARG A 16 -65.03 -34.70 20.07
N ASN A 17 -64.27 -35.36 20.92
CA ASN A 17 -63.33 -34.67 21.81
C ASN A 17 -62.07 -34.14 21.08
N LEU A 18 -61.56 -34.89 20.11
CA LEU A 18 -60.45 -34.47 19.25
C LEU A 18 -60.85 -33.24 18.39
N MET A 19 -62.06 -33.22 17.82
CA MET A 19 -62.54 -32.10 17.02
C MET A 19 -62.72 -30.81 17.86
N LYS A 20 -63.22 -30.93 19.09
CA LYS A 20 -63.30 -29.76 20.00
C LYS A 20 -61.97 -29.25 20.49
N MET A 21 -60.97 -30.11 20.56
CA MET A 21 -59.60 -29.72 20.91
C MET A 21 -58.90 -29.01 19.75
N TYR A 22 -59.15 -29.46 18.52
CA TYR A 22 -58.63 -28.84 17.30
C TYR A 22 -59.19 -27.44 17.06
N ASP A 23 -60.48 -27.22 17.30
CA ASP A 23 -61.12 -25.90 17.19
C ASP A 23 -60.58 -24.91 18.22
N LYS A 24 -60.32 -25.35 19.45
CA LYS A 24 -59.70 -24.50 20.48
C LYS A 24 -58.26 -24.10 20.14
N ILE A 25 -57.46 -25.06 19.62
CA ILE A 25 -56.06 -24.78 19.22
C ILE A 25 -56.02 -23.85 17.99
N SER A 26 -56.92 -24.05 17.01
CA SER A 26 -57.05 -23.16 15.84
C SER A 26 -57.42 -21.73 16.20
N PHE A 27 -58.32 -21.54 17.22
CA PHE A 27 -58.71 -20.21 17.68
C PHE A 27 -57.58 -19.50 18.41
N PHE A 28 -56.81 -20.20 19.24
CA PHE A 28 -55.62 -19.64 19.92
C PHE A 28 -54.50 -19.31 18.94
N ALA A 29 -54.24 -20.19 17.93
CA ALA A 29 -53.22 -19.96 16.90
C ALA A 29 -53.57 -18.72 16.04
N LYS A 30 -54.81 -18.52 15.63
CA LYS A 30 -55.25 -17.36 14.88
C LYS A 30 -55.19 -16.07 15.70
N SER A 31 -55.46 -16.11 17.02
CA SER A 31 -55.34 -14.94 17.90
C SER A 31 -53.92 -14.54 18.13
N ILE A 32 -52.94 -15.49 18.21
CA ILE A 32 -51.51 -15.17 18.38
C ILE A 32 -50.94 -14.59 17.09
N VAL A 33 -51.32 -15.11 15.91
CA VAL A 33 -50.87 -14.56 14.60
C VAL A 33 -51.43 -13.13 14.39
N LEU A 34 -52.67 -12.84 14.78
CA LEU A 34 -53.22 -11.48 14.70
C LEU A 34 -52.53 -10.52 15.67
N LEU A 35 -52.14 -10.97 16.86
CA LEU A 35 -51.44 -10.14 17.85
C LEU A 35 -49.97 -9.88 17.39
N SER A 36 -49.31 -10.87 16.75
CA SER A 36 -47.94 -10.69 16.22
C SER A 36 -47.88 -9.74 15.01
N LEU A 37 -48.90 -9.74 14.16
CA LEU A 37 -49.03 -8.76 13.06
C LEU A 37 -49.24 -7.34 13.53
N PHE A 38 -49.91 -7.14 14.69
CA PHE A 38 -50.11 -5.81 15.26
C PHE A 38 -48.83 -5.24 15.93
N PHE A 39 -47.96 -6.11 16.45
CA PHE A 39 -46.68 -5.70 17.04
C PHE A 39 -45.60 -5.40 16.00
N PHE A 40 -45.72 -5.88 14.75
CA PHE A 40 -44.74 -5.66 13.71
C PHE A 40 -44.89 -4.33 12.97
N GLN A 41 -45.97 -3.56 13.23
CA GLN A 41 -46.27 -2.29 12.55
C GLN A 41 -45.83 -1.01 13.29
N GLN A 42 -45.06 -1.11 14.38
CA GLN A 42 -44.74 0.08 15.20
C GLN A 42 -43.26 0.47 15.26
N ASN A 43 -42.41 0.04 14.34
CA ASN A 43 -41.00 0.47 14.36
C ASN A 43 -40.49 1.02 13.01
N THR A 44 -41.29 1.80 12.30
CA THR A 44 -40.74 2.79 11.38
C THR A 44 -40.57 4.11 12.14
N ALA A 45 -39.67 4.12 13.11
CA ALA A 45 -39.07 5.37 13.54
C ALA A 45 -38.29 5.89 12.33
N LEU A 46 -38.86 6.86 11.62
CA LEU A 46 -38.11 7.73 10.72
C LEU A 46 -37.05 8.36 11.62
N ALA A 47 -35.84 7.80 11.58
CA ALA A 47 -34.67 8.43 12.15
C ALA A 47 -34.51 9.76 11.38
N GLU A 48 -34.96 10.83 11.99
CA GLU A 48 -34.74 12.19 11.52
C GLU A 48 -33.22 12.39 11.57
N SER A 49 -32.55 12.18 10.43
CA SER A 49 -31.09 12.31 10.34
C SER A 49 -30.75 13.78 10.45
N THR A 50 -30.26 14.18 11.63
CA THR A 50 -29.73 15.53 11.84
C THR A 50 -28.47 15.70 11.00
N PRO A 51 -28.36 16.81 10.26
CA PRO A 51 -27.16 17.04 9.44
C PRO A 51 -25.91 17.22 10.32
N ASN A 52 -24.83 16.59 9.94
CA ASN A 52 -23.52 16.80 10.56
C ASN A 52 -22.98 18.18 10.16
N ILE A 53 -22.43 18.89 11.13
CA ILE A 53 -21.81 20.20 10.90
C ILE A 53 -20.30 20.01 10.87
N TYR A 54 -19.67 20.39 9.77
CA TYR A 54 -18.22 20.30 9.55
C TYR A 54 -17.60 21.69 9.63
N THR A 55 -16.58 21.87 10.47
CA THR A 55 -15.75 23.07 10.47
C THR A 55 -14.72 23.02 9.33
N THR A 56 -14.08 24.14 9.03
CA THR A 56 -13.01 24.21 8.00
C THR A 56 -11.84 23.28 8.33
N GLU A 57 -11.49 23.15 9.61
CA GLU A 57 -10.44 22.26 10.11
C GLU A 57 -10.82 20.79 9.91
N GLN A 58 -12.08 20.44 10.23
CA GLN A 58 -12.59 19.07 10.04
C GLN A 58 -12.64 18.68 8.56
N LEU A 59 -13.06 19.61 7.68
CA LEU A 59 -13.04 19.36 6.23
C LEU A 59 -11.60 19.20 5.69
N THR A 60 -10.67 20.01 6.18
CA THR A 60 -9.25 19.88 5.83
C THR A 60 -8.67 18.52 6.28
N ALA A 61 -8.96 18.11 7.53
CA ALA A 61 -8.54 16.82 8.06
C ALA A 61 -9.18 15.64 7.32
N LEU A 62 -10.45 15.75 6.93
CA LEU A 62 -11.15 14.75 6.14
C LEU A 62 -10.47 14.53 4.78
N VAL A 63 -10.08 15.61 4.10
CA VAL A 63 -9.35 15.53 2.83
C VAL A 63 -7.98 14.87 3.02
N GLN A 64 -7.25 15.22 4.09
CA GLN A 64 -5.94 14.64 4.39
C GLN A 64 -6.06 13.13 4.59
N GLN A 65 -6.98 12.67 5.44
CA GLN A 65 -7.21 11.25 5.71
C GLN A 65 -7.66 10.48 4.46
N TRP A 66 -8.52 11.09 3.66
CA TRP A 66 -8.99 10.47 2.42
C TRP A 66 -7.86 10.28 1.41
N LEU A 67 -7.00 11.29 1.22
CA LEU A 67 -5.84 11.19 0.33
C LEU A 67 -4.82 10.13 0.77
N GLU A 68 -4.61 9.99 2.07
CA GLU A 68 -3.74 8.96 2.65
C GLU A 68 -4.33 7.55 2.42
N HIS A 69 -5.66 7.41 2.54
CA HIS A 69 -6.33 6.14 2.29
C HIS A 69 -6.32 5.72 0.81
N GLU A 70 -6.62 6.66 -0.11
CA GLU A 70 -6.57 6.42 -1.55
C GLU A 70 -5.18 5.99 -2.01
N GLN A 71 -4.13 6.60 -1.45
CA GLN A 71 -2.75 6.23 -1.73
C GLN A 71 -2.43 4.78 -1.37
N GLN A 72 -2.98 4.24 -0.27
CA GLN A 72 -2.73 2.85 0.14
C GLN A 72 -3.31 1.83 -0.85
N GLN A 73 -4.31 2.21 -1.63
CA GLN A 73 -4.93 1.35 -2.65
C GLN A 73 -4.13 1.36 -3.97
N GLU A 74 -3.44 2.46 -4.27
CA GLU A 74 -2.56 2.56 -5.44
C GLU A 74 -1.13 2.17 -5.03
N ALA A 75 -0.70 0.94 -5.34
CA ALA A 75 0.62 0.38 -5.01
C ALA A 75 1.82 1.08 -5.70
N GLN A 76 1.73 2.35 -5.99
CA GLN A 76 2.79 3.17 -6.60
C GLN A 76 3.30 4.21 -5.61
N ALA A 77 4.61 4.38 -5.54
CA ALA A 77 5.41 5.34 -4.80
C ALA A 77 4.72 6.03 -3.59
N GLU A 78 5.29 5.88 -2.43
CA GLU A 78 4.83 6.54 -1.21
C GLU A 78 4.79 8.06 -1.42
N ARG A 79 3.58 8.62 -1.50
CA ARG A 79 3.34 10.06 -1.64
C ARG A 79 3.05 10.65 -0.28
N GLN A 80 3.74 11.68 0.08
CA GLN A 80 3.40 12.48 1.26
C GLN A 80 2.53 13.65 0.83
N TRP A 81 1.28 13.66 1.28
CA TRP A 81 0.31 14.71 0.98
C TRP A 81 0.36 15.84 2.00
N GLN A 82 0.24 17.05 1.52
CA GLN A 82 0.08 18.25 2.33
C GLN A 82 -1.15 19.01 1.83
N VAL A 83 -2.21 18.99 2.62
CA VAL A 83 -3.46 19.68 2.32
C VAL A 83 -3.37 21.11 2.80
N GLN A 84 -3.77 22.07 1.97
CA GLN A 84 -3.83 23.47 2.34
C GLN A 84 -5.08 23.72 3.20
N SER A 85 -4.93 24.41 4.33
CA SER A 85 -6.04 24.77 5.20
C SER A 85 -7.07 25.61 4.45
N LEU A 86 -8.35 25.32 4.68
CA LEU A 86 -9.44 26.15 4.19
C LEU A 86 -9.51 27.49 4.95
N ASP A 87 -9.89 28.56 4.24
CA ASP A 87 -10.06 29.87 4.86
C ASP A 87 -11.25 29.83 5.86
N ALA A 88 -11.02 30.35 7.08
CA ALA A 88 -12.03 30.41 8.13
C ALA A 88 -13.30 31.18 7.72
N ARG A 89 -13.22 32.09 6.74
CA ARG A 89 -14.37 32.83 6.18
C ARG A 89 -15.39 31.93 5.49
N ILE A 90 -15.00 30.74 5.06
CA ILE A 90 -15.90 29.75 4.45
C ILE A 90 -16.99 29.33 5.46
N GLY A 91 -16.68 29.35 6.75
CA GLY A 91 -17.57 28.95 7.83
C GLY A 91 -17.88 27.45 7.83
N SER A 92 -18.65 27.05 8.84
CA SER A 92 -19.06 25.65 8.95
C SER A 92 -20.08 25.27 7.87
N LYS A 93 -20.04 24.00 7.44
CA LYS A 93 -20.92 23.43 6.41
C LYS A 93 -21.70 22.26 6.99
N ALA A 94 -23.03 22.24 6.74
CA ALA A 94 -23.89 21.14 7.13
C ALA A 94 -24.00 20.11 6.00
N CYS A 95 -23.95 18.82 6.34
CA CYS A 95 -24.18 17.73 5.40
C CYS A 95 -24.95 16.60 6.07
N LEU A 96 -25.98 16.08 5.39
CA LEU A 96 -26.84 15.02 5.91
C LEU A 96 -26.12 13.67 5.91
N HIS A 97 -25.28 13.44 4.89
CA HIS A 97 -24.44 12.26 4.74
C HIS A 97 -22.96 12.69 4.71
N PRO A 98 -21.99 11.76 4.90
CA PRO A 98 -20.60 12.10 4.69
C PRO A 98 -20.39 12.73 3.31
N PRO A 99 -19.68 13.87 3.21
CA PRO A 99 -19.48 14.52 1.92
C PRO A 99 -18.65 13.64 0.99
N GLU A 100 -18.94 13.68 -0.31
CA GLU A 100 -18.20 13.00 -1.34
C GLU A 100 -16.91 13.74 -1.65
N LEU A 101 -15.78 12.99 -1.74
CA LEU A 101 -14.50 13.52 -2.13
C LEU A 101 -14.09 12.93 -3.48
N SER A 102 -13.48 13.76 -4.33
CA SER A 102 -12.98 13.32 -5.62
C SER A 102 -11.71 14.06 -6.02
N LEU A 103 -10.83 13.33 -6.73
CA LEU A 103 -9.65 13.90 -7.37
C LEU A 103 -9.85 13.96 -8.89
N PRO A 104 -9.26 14.95 -9.57
CA PRO A 104 -9.23 14.95 -11.03
C PRO A 104 -8.37 13.78 -11.52
N ALA A 105 -8.74 13.21 -12.66
CA ALA A 105 -8.08 12.05 -13.25
C ALA A 105 -6.58 12.27 -13.60
N GLN A 106 -6.15 13.52 -13.71
CA GLN A 106 -4.77 13.88 -14.02
C GLN A 106 -4.20 14.84 -12.96
N LEU A 107 -3.19 14.38 -12.25
CA LEU A 107 -2.40 15.21 -11.33
C LEU A 107 -1.35 15.98 -12.14
N ARG A 108 -1.30 17.30 -11.96
CA ARG A 108 -0.31 18.16 -12.65
C ARG A 108 0.63 18.82 -11.65
N ASN A 109 1.93 18.80 -11.95
CA ASN A 109 2.95 19.54 -11.19
C ASN A 109 2.94 19.26 -9.67
N ARG A 110 2.64 18.01 -9.26
CA ARG A 110 2.52 17.61 -7.84
C ARG A 110 1.51 18.43 -7.06
N GLN A 111 0.50 18.91 -7.74
CA GLN A 111 -0.62 19.62 -7.15
C GLN A 111 -1.91 18.91 -7.56
N ALA A 112 -2.82 18.86 -6.63
CA ALA A 112 -4.17 18.37 -6.83
C ALA A 112 -5.14 19.35 -6.21
N THR A 113 -6.36 19.34 -6.69
CA THR A 113 -7.45 20.06 -6.05
C THR A 113 -8.52 19.02 -5.76
N VAL A 114 -8.72 18.70 -4.49
CA VAL A 114 -9.78 17.78 -4.07
C VAL A 114 -11.09 18.52 -4.06
N GLN A 115 -12.07 17.98 -4.76
CA GLN A 115 -13.45 18.47 -4.69
C GLN A 115 -14.16 17.77 -3.53
N ILE A 116 -14.78 18.55 -2.66
CA ILE A 116 -15.70 18.07 -1.63
C ILE A 116 -17.10 18.48 -2.05
N ARG A 117 -18.02 17.54 -2.09
CA ARG A 117 -19.42 17.76 -2.48
C ARG A 117 -20.37 17.22 -1.43
N CYS A 118 -21.39 17.98 -1.14
CA CYS A 118 -22.53 17.60 -0.32
C CYS A 118 -23.83 17.93 -1.05
N GLU A 119 -24.79 17.01 -1.05
CA GLU A 119 -26.06 17.19 -1.77
C GLU A 119 -27.23 17.65 -0.89
N ALA A 120 -27.20 17.30 0.40
CA ALA A 120 -28.31 17.60 1.32
C ALA A 120 -27.80 18.02 2.71
N PRO A 121 -28.51 18.84 3.48
CA PRO A 121 -29.84 19.43 3.21
C PRO A 121 -29.77 20.60 2.21
N THR A 122 -28.65 21.30 2.12
CA THR A 122 -28.40 22.36 1.15
C THR A 122 -27.17 22.01 0.34
N PRO A 123 -27.25 21.89 -1.00
CA PRO A 123 -26.10 21.52 -1.81
C PRO A 123 -24.97 22.55 -1.69
N TRP A 124 -23.74 22.04 -1.51
CA TRP A 124 -22.54 22.85 -1.56
C TRP A 124 -21.35 22.06 -2.12
N GLN A 125 -20.36 22.77 -2.65
CA GLN A 125 -19.10 22.19 -3.07
C GLN A 125 -17.95 23.12 -2.68
N LEU A 126 -16.80 22.50 -2.37
CA LEU A 126 -15.57 23.19 -2.03
C LEU A 126 -14.42 22.55 -2.79
N TYR A 127 -13.37 23.33 -3.01
CA TYR A 127 -12.17 22.91 -3.66
C TYR A 127 -10.98 23.12 -2.71
N VAL A 128 -10.30 22.04 -2.35
CA VAL A 128 -9.20 22.04 -1.38
C VAL A 128 -7.90 21.75 -2.11
N PRO A 129 -6.98 22.73 -2.21
CA PRO A 129 -5.67 22.48 -2.81
C PRO A 129 -4.85 21.54 -1.93
N ALA A 130 -4.21 20.56 -2.57
CA ALA A 130 -3.27 19.64 -1.95
C ALA A 130 -1.99 19.57 -2.78
N ARG A 131 -0.87 19.34 -2.12
CA ARG A 131 0.43 19.09 -2.75
C ARG A 131 0.92 17.73 -2.30
N PHE A 132 1.72 17.08 -3.15
CA PHE A 132 2.37 15.84 -2.77
C PHE A 132 3.85 15.85 -3.13
N SER A 133 4.63 15.12 -2.33
CA SER A 133 6.01 14.77 -2.59
C SER A 133 6.11 13.26 -2.74
N ASP A 134 6.77 12.80 -3.79
CA ASP A 134 7.11 11.38 -3.93
C ASP A 134 8.30 11.11 -3.02
N ILE A 135 8.11 10.27 -2.02
CA ILE A 135 9.13 9.86 -1.06
C ILE A 135 9.66 8.49 -1.49
N ILE A 136 10.96 8.31 -1.40
CA ILE A 136 11.58 7.00 -1.57
C ILE A 136 12.62 6.77 -0.48
N GLU A 137 12.85 5.52 -0.15
CA GLU A 137 13.97 5.12 0.67
C GLU A 137 15.28 5.22 -0.12
N ALA A 138 16.29 5.79 0.48
CA ALA A 138 17.61 5.93 -0.12
C ALA A 138 18.69 5.66 0.92
N VAL A 139 19.75 5.00 0.50
CA VAL A 139 20.94 4.79 1.33
C VAL A 139 21.70 6.09 1.42
N VAL A 140 22.01 6.53 2.65
CA VAL A 140 22.82 7.71 2.95
C VAL A 140 24.05 7.35 3.79
N ALA A 141 25.09 8.18 3.70
CA ALA A 141 26.29 7.99 4.50
C ALA A 141 26.06 8.46 5.95
N ARG A 142 26.39 7.62 6.93
CA ARG A 142 26.34 7.94 8.37
C ARG A 142 27.55 8.73 8.86
N GLN A 143 28.57 8.88 8.04
CA GLN A 143 29.82 9.62 8.30
C GLN A 143 30.44 10.13 7.01
N ASN A 144 31.45 10.99 7.12
CA ASN A 144 32.21 11.44 5.97
C ASN A 144 33.09 10.28 5.45
N LEU A 145 32.94 9.96 4.16
CA LEU A 145 33.68 8.90 3.48
C LEU A 145 34.73 9.51 2.54
N ARG A 146 35.99 9.11 2.70
CA ARG A 146 37.08 9.54 1.81
C ARG A 146 37.06 8.64 0.54
N PRO A 147 37.56 9.17 -0.61
CA PRO A 147 37.68 8.36 -1.82
C PRO A 147 38.45 7.07 -1.57
N GLY A 148 37.96 5.96 -2.16
CA GLY A 148 38.57 4.64 -2.00
C GLY A 148 38.25 3.90 -0.70
N THR A 149 37.40 4.48 0.18
CA THR A 149 36.98 3.79 1.41
C THR A 149 36.06 2.62 1.07
N PRO A 150 36.38 1.38 1.52
CA PRO A 150 35.45 0.25 1.41
C PRO A 150 34.22 0.52 2.28
N LEU A 151 33.03 0.39 1.72
CA LEU A 151 31.77 0.63 2.43
C LEU A 151 31.45 -0.56 3.33
N THR A 152 31.08 -0.25 4.57
CA THR A 152 30.62 -1.22 5.57
C THR A 152 29.22 -0.85 6.06
N ALA A 153 28.49 -1.81 6.62
CA ALA A 153 27.10 -1.61 7.03
C ALA A 153 26.92 -0.48 8.06
N ASP A 154 27.91 -0.29 8.95
CA ASP A 154 27.90 0.75 9.98
C ASP A 154 28.08 2.18 9.41
N MET A 155 28.62 2.29 8.19
CA MET A 155 28.79 3.58 7.49
C MET A 155 27.53 4.04 6.74
N LEU A 156 26.51 3.19 6.66
CA LEU A 156 25.32 3.39 5.84
C LEU A 156 24.06 3.37 6.70
N GLN A 157 23.05 4.09 6.26
CA GLN A 157 21.70 4.03 6.81
C GLN A 157 20.67 4.30 5.72
N ILE A 158 19.44 3.83 5.92
CA ILE A 158 18.31 4.11 5.04
C ILE A 158 17.60 5.33 5.59
N GLU A 159 17.30 6.29 4.72
CA GLU A 159 16.48 7.45 5.05
C GLU A 159 15.47 7.74 3.95
N GLN A 160 14.31 8.26 4.34
CA GLN A 160 13.33 8.76 3.41
C GLN A 160 13.78 10.07 2.79
N ARG A 161 13.72 10.16 1.48
CA ARG A 161 14.11 11.34 0.71
C ARG A 161 13.09 11.65 -0.37
N GLU A 162 12.88 12.94 -0.66
CA GLU A 162 12.08 13.32 -1.81
C GLU A 162 12.78 12.93 -3.12
N ARG A 163 12.07 12.19 -3.98
CA ARG A 163 12.57 11.71 -5.26
C ARG A 163 13.17 12.85 -6.12
N ARG A 164 12.61 14.06 -6.06
CA ARG A 164 13.10 15.21 -6.84
C ARG A 164 14.52 15.67 -6.47
N LEU A 165 14.97 15.37 -5.25
CA LEU A 165 16.30 15.73 -4.77
C LEU A 165 17.37 14.70 -5.17
N LEU A 166 16.93 13.56 -5.75
CA LEU A 166 17.79 12.46 -6.09
C LEU A 166 18.33 12.63 -7.51
N ARG A 167 19.59 12.27 -7.69
CA ARG A 167 20.27 12.24 -8.99
C ARG A 167 20.97 10.92 -9.13
N GLY A 168 21.00 10.41 -10.36
CA GLY A 168 21.61 9.13 -10.66
C GLY A 168 20.77 7.93 -10.21
N THR A 169 21.37 6.76 -10.23
CA THR A 169 20.76 5.49 -9.81
C THR A 169 20.87 5.34 -8.30
N ILE A 170 19.74 5.40 -7.63
CA ILE A 170 19.66 5.40 -6.17
C ILE A 170 19.77 3.98 -5.63
N VAL A 171 20.58 3.81 -4.60
CA VAL A 171 20.68 2.58 -3.82
C VAL A 171 19.62 2.61 -2.74
N THR A 172 18.75 1.60 -2.72
CA THR A 172 17.69 1.43 -1.71
C THR A 172 18.04 0.36 -0.69
N ASP A 173 18.90 -0.59 -1.03
CA ASP A 173 19.38 -1.66 -0.15
C ASP A 173 20.89 -1.53 0.07
N PRO A 174 21.35 -1.26 1.33
CA PRO A 174 22.76 -1.16 1.65
C PRO A 174 23.55 -2.40 1.30
N GLN A 175 22.95 -3.60 1.33
CA GLN A 175 23.64 -4.87 1.06
C GLN A 175 24.21 -4.93 -0.36
N GLN A 176 23.59 -4.22 -1.30
CA GLN A 176 24.04 -4.18 -2.69
C GLN A 176 25.40 -3.50 -2.87
N ILE A 177 25.84 -2.69 -1.90
CA ILE A 177 27.03 -1.86 -2.02
C ILE A 177 28.06 -2.08 -0.90
N ILE A 178 27.81 -3.00 0.04
CA ILE A 178 28.81 -3.36 1.06
C ILE A 178 30.04 -3.96 0.36
N GLY A 179 31.23 -3.43 0.68
CA GLY A 179 32.49 -3.79 0.05
C GLY A 179 32.84 -2.96 -1.19
N ALA A 180 31.89 -2.26 -1.81
CA ALA A 180 32.20 -1.29 -2.86
C ALA A 180 33.06 -0.14 -2.31
N ARG A 181 33.78 0.55 -3.18
CA ARG A 181 34.56 1.74 -2.80
C ARG A 181 34.00 2.99 -3.47
N ASN A 182 33.92 4.07 -2.71
CA ASN A 182 33.50 5.36 -3.27
C ASN A 182 34.63 5.98 -4.11
N ARG A 183 34.26 6.52 -5.29
CA ARG A 183 35.19 7.18 -6.22
C ARG A 183 35.52 8.60 -5.79
N ARG A 184 34.62 9.25 -5.07
CA ARG A 184 34.74 10.63 -4.59
C ARG A 184 34.33 10.73 -3.11
N SER A 185 34.64 11.84 -2.45
CA SER A 185 34.18 12.09 -1.09
C SER A 185 32.67 12.08 -1.02
N ILE A 186 32.12 11.42 -0.01
CA ILE A 186 30.69 11.42 0.31
C ILE A 186 30.57 11.99 1.72
N SER A 187 29.75 13.02 1.88
CA SER A 187 29.56 13.69 3.17
C SER A 187 28.52 12.98 4.03
N LEU A 188 28.58 13.18 5.35
CA LEU A 188 27.54 12.76 6.28
C LEU A 188 26.15 13.19 5.78
N GLY A 189 25.18 12.26 5.75
CA GLY A 189 23.81 12.47 5.29
C GLY A 189 23.66 12.60 3.77
N GLN A 190 24.74 12.52 3.02
CA GLN A 190 24.68 12.52 1.55
C GLN A 190 24.17 11.17 1.04
N ILE A 191 23.30 11.20 0.04
CA ILE A 191 22.79 10.03 -0.63
C ILE A 191 23.91 9.36 -1.42
N VAL A 192 23.96 8.02 -1.31
CA VAL A 192 24.91 7.20 -2.06
C VAL A 192 24.24 6.76 -3.37
N SER A 193 24.82 7.15 -4.50
CA SER A 193 24.38 6.72 -5.82
C SER A 193 25.37 5.70 -6.40
N LEU A 194 24.88 4.82 -7.28
CA LEU A 194 25.74 3.80 -7.91
C LEU A 194 26.88 4.41 -8.73
N GLU A 195 26.68 5.59 -9.33
CA GLU A 195 27.68 6.30 -10.12
C GLU A 195 28.85 6.82 -9.26
N ASP A 196 28.62 7.00 -7.96
CA ASP A 196 29.65 7.41 -7.01
C ASP A 196 30.54 6.24 -6.55
N LEU A 197 30.17 5.02 -6.93
CA LEU A 197 30.79 3.80 -6.45
C LEU A 197 31.56 3.07 -7.54
N CYS A 198 32.58 2.39 -7.10
CA CYS A 198 33.30 1.37 -7.81
C CYS A 198 32.91 0.02 -7.18
N LEU A 199 32.05 -0.74 -7.85
CA LEU A 199 31.66 -2.08 -7.39
C LEU A 199 32.76 -3.10 -7.67
N VAL A 200 33.46 -2.91 -8.81
CA VAL A 200 34.65 -3.65 -9.18
C VAL A 200 35.73 -2.63 -9.53
N CYS A 201 36.71 -2.49 -8.70
CA CYS A 201 37.80 -1.52 -8.94
C CYS A 201 38.99 -2.20 -9.56
N ARG A 202 39.80 -1.44 -10.32
CA ARG A 202 41.00 -1.93 -10.95
C ARG A 202 41.93 -2.62 -9.94
N GLY A 203 42.34 -3.84 -10.25
CA GLY A 203 43.16 -4.66 -9.38
C GLY A 203 42.40 -5.59 -8.46
N ASP A 204 41.05 -5.46 -8.37
CA ASP A 204 40.23 -6.33 -7.55
C ASP A 204 40.21 -7.75 -8.11
N ILE A 205 40.19 -8.71 -7.19
CA ILE A 205 39.91 -10.11 -7.52
C ILE A 205 38.40 -10.24 -7.64
N VAL A 206 37.92 -10.72 -8.78
CA VAL A 206 36.49 -10.83 -9.09
C VAL A 206 36.11 -12.27 -9.42
N THR A 207 34.86 -12.60 -9.12
CA THR A 207 34.22 -13.83 -9.58
C THR A 207 33.59 -13.57 -10.94
N ILE A 208 34.05 -14.36 -11.94
CA ILE A 208 33.52 -14.33 -13.30
C ILE A 208 32.45 -15.41 -13.40
N ASN A 209 31.19 -15.02 -13.56
CA ASN A 209 30.07 -15.92 -13.74
C ASN A 209 29.69 -16.06 -15.21
N VAL A 210 29.54 -17.29 -15.66
CA VAL A 210 29.09 -17.64 -17.00
C VAL A 210 27.78 -18.43 -16.85
N ASN A 211 26.67 -17.82 -17.19
CA ASN A 211 25.37 -18.47 -17.13
C ASN A 211 24.92 -18.81 -18.56
N HIS A 212 24.91 -20.09 -18.89
CA HIS A 212 24.38 -20.60 -20.15
C HIS A 212 23.35 -21.69 -19.87
N ALA A 213 22.13 -21.51 -20.36
CA ALA A 213 20.92 -22.34 -20.22
C ALA A 213 20.95 -23.53 -19.22
N THR A 214 21.98 -24.38 -19.24
CA THR A 214 22.13 -25.55 -18.38
C THR A 214 23.48 -25.61 -17.65
N LEU A 215 24.36 -24.62 -17.86
CA LEU A 215 25.70 -24.63 -17.31
C LEU A 215 26.02 -23.32 -16.59
N ASN A 216 26.28 -23.41 -15.28
CA ASN A 216 26.81 -22.32 -14.49
C ASN A 216 28.27 -22.59 -14.19
N VAL A 217 29.18 -21.76 -14.72
CA VAL A 217 30.63 -21.88 -14.46
C VAL A 217 31.10 -20.60 -13.80
N SER A 218 31.87 -20.73 -12.75
CA SER A 218 32.56 -19.62 -12.11
C SER A 218 34.05 -19.73 -12.23
N ALA A 219 34.70 -18.63 -12.52
CA ALA A 219 36.17 -18.51 -12.57
C ALA A 219 36.61 -17.27 -11.80
N THR A 220 37.89 -17.16 -11.48
CA THR A 220 38.47 -15.99 -10.80
C THR A 220 39.27 -15.15 -11.78
N GLY A 221 39.11 -13.84 -11.72
CA GLY A 221 39.85 -12.88 -12.54
C GLY A 221 40.38 -11.69 -11.75
N ILE A 222 41.16 -10.85 -12.43
CA ILE A 222 41.63 -9.56 -11.92
C ILE A 222 41.04 -8.47 -12.82
N ALA A 223 40.35 -7.48 -12.22
CA ALA A 223 39.80 -6.35 -12.95
C ALA A 223 40.94 -5.44 -13.48
N GLU A 224 40.88 -5.09 -14.76
CA GLU A 224 41.82 -4.16 -15.38
C GLU A 224 41.28 -2.72 -15.43
N GLN A 225 40.02 -2.57 -15.13
CA GLN A 225 39.29 -1.29 -15.14
C GLN A 225 38.32 -1.21 -13.94
N ASP A 226 38.01 0.03 -13.57
CA ASP A 226 36.91 0.29 -12.62
C ASP A 226 35.57 0.10 -13.30
N GLY A 227 34.57 -0.45 -12.57
CA GLY A 227 33.20 -0.60 -13.02
C GLY A 227 32.18 -0.36 -11.95
N SER A 228 31.11 0.32 -12.33
CA SER A 228 29.86 0.42 -11.59
C SER A 228 28.90 -0.67 -12.06
N LEU A 229 27.75 -0.80 -11.42
CA LEU A 229 26.72 -1.79 -11.81
C LEU A 229 26.33 -1.61 -13.29
N GLY A 230 26.41 -2.71 -14.05
CA GLY A 230 26.06 -2.73 -15.46
C GLY A 230 27.19 -2.36 -16.43
N ASP A 231 28.29 -1.82 -15.94
CA ASP A 231 29.45 -1.47 -16.79
C ASP A 231 30.10 -2.72 -17.39
N LEU A 232 30.51 -2.62 -18.65
CA LEU A 232 31.35 -3.60 -19.31
C LEU A 232 32.81 -3.27 -19.03
N ILE A 233 33.53 -4.20 -18.40
CA ILE A 233 34.92 -4.01 -18.01
C ILE A 233 35.81 -5.18 -18.49
N ARG A 234 37.08 -4.90 -18.63
CA ARG A 234 38.06 -5.92 -18.97
C ARG A 234 38.59 -6.63 -17.72
N ILE A 235 38.54 -7.95 -17.75
CA ILE A 235 38.97 -8.82 -16.67
C ILE A 235 40.06 -9.78 -17.22
N ARG A 236 41.13 -9.92 -16.51
CA ARG A 236 42.15 -10.93 -16.80
C ARG A 236 41.86 -12.20 -16.01
N ASN A 237 41.50 -13.27 -16.69
CA ASN A 237 41.28 -14.56 -16.05
C ASN A 237 42.58 -15.07 -15.43
N ARG A 238 42.57 -15.42 -14.16
CA ARG A 238 43.77 -15.84 -13.43
C ARG A 238 44.31 -17.19 -13.86
N GLN A 239 43.48 -18.08 -14.37
CA GLN A 239 43.87 -19.42 -14.76
C GLN A 239 44.44 -19.46 -16.20
N SER A 240 43.72 -18.83 -17.15
CA SER A 240 44.11 -18.84 -18.57
C SER A 240 44.97 -17.64 -18.99
N ASN A 241 45.06 -16.61 -18.13
CA ASN A 241 45.70 -15.32 -18.39
C ASN A 241 45.10 -14.56 -19.59
N GLN A 242 43.91 -15.00 -20.07
CA GLN A 242 43.20 -14.34 -21.16
C GLN A 242 42.43 -13.11 -20.65
N LEU A 243 42.39 -12.10 -21.52
CA LEU A 243 41.57 -10.90 -21.28
C LEU A 243 40.16 -11.14 -21.83
N ILE A 244 39.18 -10.94 -21.00
CA ILE A 244 37.76 -11.08 -21.35
C ILE A 244 37.00 -9.79 -21.00
N GLU A 245 35.90 -9.53 -21.69
CA GLU A 245 34.96 -8.49 -21.34
C GLU A 245 33.77 -9.10 -20.57
N ALA A 246 33.42 -8.48 -19.46
CA ALA A 246 32.33 -8.94 -18.62
C ALA A 246 31.59 -7.76 -18.01
N GLN A 247 30.30 -7.94 -17.76
CA GLN A 247 29.45 -6.93 -17.15
C GLN A 247 29.50 -7.05 -15.64
N VAL A 248 29.63 -5.94 -14.93
CA VAL A 248 29.54 -5.86 -13.47
C VAL A 248 28.12 -6.11 -13.03
N THR A 249 27.90 -7.11 -12.18
CA THR A 249 26.58 -7.50 -11.66
C THR A 249 26.44 -7.25 -10.16
N ALA A 250 27.53 -7.29 -9.41
CA ALA A 250 27.57 -7.00 -7.98
C ALA A 250 28.98 -6.60 -7.55
N VAL A 251 29.17 -6.35 -6.25
CA VAL A 251 30.51 -6.08 -5.68
C VAL A 251 31.43 -7.27 -5.89
N ASN A 252 32.52 -7.07 -6.61
CA ASN A 252 33.51 -8.10 -7.00
C ASN A 252 32.90 -9.25 -7.82
N GLU A 253 31.76 -9.03 -8.49
CA GLU A 253 31.15 -10.01 -9.38
C GLU A 253 30.93 -9.46 -10.78
N VAL A 254 31.22 -10.27 -11.77
CA VAL A 254 31.01 -9.94 -13.18
C VAL A 254 30.42 -11.14 -13.92
N GLN A 255 29.64 -10.84 -14.96
CA GLN A 255 29.01 -11.84 -15.81
C GLN A 255 29.43 -11.67 -17.26
N VAL A 256 29.87 -12.75 -17.90
CA VAL A 256 30.13 -12.78 -19.34
C VAL A 256 28.79 -12.90 -20.08
N ARG A 257 28.57 -12.01 -21.05
CA ARG A 257 27.46 -12.10 -22.00
C ARG A 257 27.91 -12.81 -23.27
N TYR A 258 27.09 -13.69 -23.78
CA TYR A 258 27.25 -14.37 -25.06
C TYR A 258 26.31 -13.76 -26.09
#